data_d4e7ca2e0df16185e83387069682604c
#
_entry.id   d4e7ca2e0df16185e83387069682604c
#
_cell.length_a   1.000
_cell.length_b   1.000
_cell.length_c   1.000
_cell.angle_alpha   90.00
_cell.angle_beta   90.00
_cell.angle_gamma   90.00
#
_symmetry.space_group_name_H-M   'P 1'
#
loop_
_entity.id
_entity.type
_entity.pdbx_description
1 polymer ?
#
loop_
_entity_poly.entity_id
_entity_poly.type
_entity_poly.pdbx_seq_one_letter_code
_entity_poly.pdbx_strand_id
1 'polypeptide(L)'
;VSAYSDYFFNLFNSELIVGYIVAMVGMLFASASVLTFTSSSSSLREPAEVEEIAEKATDSKKDGNILTLLLVLNHFTMVVIMSATPLHVQDIGETVELVGVIISYHTLGMFLLSPILGNYVDKYGYKNFTYVGTSILFISCLTTFINSGPLALKIGLYLLGLGWNFNYVAISAAISKFSIKFKTPLNIRSDSYVFLGSFTAHTTLGLSYLVIGYRGLVSVGMLVSIYLFLNLKKLKKLDID
;
A
#
# COMPACT_ATOMS: atom_id res chain seq x y z
N VAL A 1 -20.39 -26.63 -19.39
CA VAL A 1 -19.76 -26.30 -18.07
C VAL A 1 -18.44 -27.05 -17.89
N SER A 2 -18.32 -28.33 -18.39
CA SER A 2 -17.10 -29.14 -18.21
C SER A 2 -15.87 -28.63 -19.01
N ALA A 3 -16.05 -28.19 -20.26
CA ALA A 3 -14.93 -27.77 -21.12
C ALA A 3 -14.22 -26.48 -20.61
N TYR A 4 -14.92 -25.59 -19.93
CA TYR A 4 -14.31 -24.39 -19.33
C TYR A 4 -13.55 -24.72 -18.04
N SER A 5 -14.03 -25.69 -17.23
CA SER A 5 -13.32 -26.11 -16.03
C SER A 5 -11.99 -26.81 -16.39
N ASP A 6 -11.96 -27.61 -17.45
CA ASP A 6 -10.76 -28.32 -17.89
C ASP A 6 -9.72 -27.38 -18.52
N TYR A 7 -10.16 -26.36 -19.25
CA TYR A 7 -9.28 -25.31 -19.77
C TYR A 7 -8.67 -24.46 -18.64
N PHE A 8 -9.47 -24.08 -17.64
CA PHE A 8 -8.99 -23.36 -16.46
C PHE A 8 -8.04 -24.20 -15.62
N PHE A 9 -8.34 -25.51 -15.43
CA PHE A 9 -7.48 -26.44 -14.68
C PHE A 9 -6.14 -26.68 -15.36
N ASN A 10 -6.11 -26.75 -16.67
CA ASN A 10 -4.86 -26.92 -17.45
C ASN A 10 -4.03 -25.64 -17.56
N LEU A 11 -4.66 -24.47 -17.63
CA LEU A 11 -3.97 -23.16 -17.59
C LEU A 11 -3.40 -22.87 -16.20
N PHE A 12 -4.09 -23.29 -15.15
CA PHE A 12 -3.60 -23.20 -13.76
C PHE A 12 -2.43 -24.16 -13.46
N ASN A 13 -2.33 -25.25 -14.22
CA ASN A 13 -1.45 -26.35 -13.83
C ASN A 13 0.01 -26.27 -14.32
N SER A 14 0.43 -25.39 -15.20
CA SER A 14 1.84 -25.37 -15.62
C SER A 14 2.53 -24.01 -15.58
N GLU A 15 1.95 -22.95 -16.11
CA GLU A 15 2.68 -21.67 -16.22
C GLU A 15 2.40 -20.72 -15.05
N LEU A 16 1.19 -20.70 -14.51
CA LEU A 16 0.83 -19.85 -13.37
C LEU A 16 1.46 -20.35 -12.06
N ILE A 17 1.54 -21.66 -11.85
CA ILE A 17 2.23 -22.24 -10.67
C ILE A 17 3.71 -21.87 -10.67
N VAL A 18 4.37 -21.96 -11.82
CA VAL A 18 5.77 -21.54 -11.97
C VAL A 18 5.92 -20.05 -11.70
N GLY A 19 5.01 -19.19 -12.21
CA GLY A 19 5.00 -17.75 -11.94
C GLY A 19 4.82 -17.44 -10.45
N TYR A 20 3.90 -18.13 -9.77
CA TYR A 20 3.70 -17.98 -8.32
C TYR A 20 4.87 -18.48 -7.50
N ILE A 21 5.51 -19.61 -7.88
CA ILE A 21 6.70 -20.13 -7.21
C ILE A 21 7.86 -19.15 -7.37
N VAL A 22 8.10 -18.63 -8.57
CA VAL A 22 9.16 -17.64 -8.84
C VAL A 22 8.93 -16.35 -8.06
N ALA A 23 7.69 -15.85 -8.01
CA ALA A 23 7.33 -14.67 -7.20
C ALA A 23 7.52 -14.94 -5.71
N MET A 24 7.10 -16.09 -5.21
CA MET A 24 7.25 -16.49 -3.81
C MET A 24 8.73 -16.66 -3.41
N VAL A 25 9.53 -17.28 -4.26
CA VAL A 25 10.97 -17.41 -4.06
C VAL A 25 11.65 -16.04 -4.12
N GLY A 26 11.27 -15.16 -5.05
CA GLY A 26 11.75 -13.79 -5.11
C GLY A 26 11.42 -12.96 -3.86
N MET A 27 10.20 -13.10 -3.32
CA MET A 27 9.81 -12.46 -2.06
C MET A 27 10.58 -13.01 -0.85
N LEU A 28 10.84 -14.32 -0.79
CA LEU A 28 11.65 -14.93 0.27
C LEU A 28 13.11 -14.47 0.19
N PHE A 29 13.69 -14.34 -1.01
CA PHE A 29 15.03 -13.80 -1.20
C PHE A 29 15.11 -12.32 -0.81
N ALA A 30 14.13 -11.49 -1.18
CA ALA A 30 14.07 -10.10 -0.78
C ALA A 30 13.96 -9.95 0.74
N SER A 31 13.11 -10.76 1.39
CA SER A 31 12.94 -10.78 2.84
C SER A 31 14.22 -11.23 3.58
N ALA A 32 14.90 -12.26 3.07
CA ALA A 32 16.17 -12.74 3.61
C ALA A 32 17.28 -11.69 3.47
N SER A 33 17.34 -10.96 2.34
CA SER A 33 18.30 -9.88 2.11
C SER A 33 18.10 -8.72 3.10
N VAL A 34 16.86 -8.36 3.42
CA VAL A 34 16.55 -7.33 4.42
C VAL A 34 17.01 -7.77 5.81
N LEU A 35 16.79 -9.03 6.19
CA LEU A 35 17.21 -9.56 7.50
C LEU A 35 18.74 -9.60 7.66
N THR A 36 19.48 -9.89 6.61
CA THR A 36 20.97 -9.89 6.65
C THR A 36 21.55 -8.47 6.69
N PHE A 37 20.89 -7.49 6.06
CA PHE A 37 21.35 -6.09 6.06
C PHE A 37 21.09 -5.37 7.41
N THR A 38 20.02 -5.75 8.14
CA THR A 38 19.69 -5.16 9.45
C THR A 38 20.63 -5.60 10.57
N SER A 39 21.39 -6.66 10.39
CA SER A 39 22.31 -7.21 11.42
C SER A 39 23.64 -6.44 11.55
N SER A 40 23.95 -5.47 10.68
CA SER A 40 25.31 -4.91 10.55
C SER A 40 25.54 -3.52 11.14
N SER A 41 24.57 -2.91 11.86
CA SER A 41 24.76 -1.55 12.38
C SER A 41 24.43 -1.41 13.87
N SER A 42 25.28 -1.94 14.75
CA SER A 42 25.32 -1.59 16.18
C SER A 42 26.66 -0.92 16.50
N SER A 43 26.74 0.41 16.39
CA SER A 43 27.81 1.20 16.95
C SER A 43 27.40 1.72 18.34
N LEU A 44 28.20 1.39 19.34
CA LEU A 44 28.05 1.78 20.74
C LEU A 44 28.16 3.31 20.94
N ARG A 45 27.31 3.91 21.79
CA ARG A 45 27.30 5.34 22.15
C ARG A 45 27.50 5.56 23.66
N GLU A 46 28.03 6.73 24.01
CA GLU A 46 28.30 7.15 25.37
C GLU A 46 27.05 7.55 26.18
N PRO A 47 27.06 7.39 27.53
CA PRO A 47 25.84 7.41 28.37
C PRO A 47 25.18 8.78 28.62
N ALA A 48 25.89 9.90 28.54
CA ALA A 48 25.36 11.21 28.94
C ALA A 48 24.46 11.90 27.91
N GLU A 49 24.57 11.55 26.62
CA GLU A 49 23.63 12.01 25.55
C GLU A 49 22.29 11.23 25.53
N VAL A 50 22.19 10.18 26.35
CA VAL A 50 21.08 9.20 26.27
C VAL A 50 19.83 9.72 26.97
N GLU A 51 19.90 10.54 28.03
CA GLU A 51 18.71 10.98 28.77
C GLU A 51 17.92 12.11 28.11
N GLU A 52 18.58 13.12 27.55
CA GLU A 52 17.89 14.20 26.81
C GLU A 52 17.32 13.71 25.47
N ILE A 53 17.96 12.71 24.89
CA ILE A 53 17.48 12.00 23.68
C ILE A 53 16.30 11.09 24.03
N ALA A 54 16.22 10.51 25.23
CA ALA A 54 15.18 9.56 25.61
C ALA A 54 13.79 10.21 25.74
N GLU A 55 13.68 11.42 26.25
CA GLU A 55 12.40 12.13 26.38
C GLU A 55 11.87 12.65 25.02
N LYS A 56 12.76 13.21 24.20
CA LYS A 56 12.46 13.54 22.79
C LYS A 56 12.20 12.30 21.93
N ALA A 57 12.82 11.16 22.29
CA ALA A 57 12.68 9.89 21.57
C ALA A 57 11.29 9.24 21.77
N THR A 58 10.58 9.51 22.85
CA THR A 58 9.28 8.88 23.12
C THR A 58 8.17 9.50 22.27
N ASP A 59 8.13 10.82 22.13
CA ASP A 59 7.21 11.53 21.25
C ASP A 59 7.56 11.22 19.77
N SER A 60 8.83 11.20 19.43
CA SER A 60 9.37 10.82 18.13
C SER A 60 9.01 9.37 17.73
N LYS A 61 9.10 8.42 18.65
CA LYS A 61 8.75 7.02 18.40
C LYS A 61 7.27 6.84 18.05
N LYS A 62 6.40 7.62 18.68
CA LYS A 62 4.95 7.61 18.41
C LYS A 62 4.65 8.11 16.98
N ASP A 63 5.26 9.22 16.57
CA ASP A 63 5.07 9.79 15.23
C ASP A 63 5.62 8.85 14.15
N GLY A 64 6.78 8.24 14.38
CA GLY A 64 7.35 7.22 13.49
C GLY A 64 6.43 5.99 13.32
N ASN A 65 5.80 5.54 14.41
CA ASN A 65 4.83 4.45 14.33
C ASN A 65 3.55 4.84 13.57
N ILE A 66 3.09 6.09 13.73
CA ILE A 66 1.93 6.59 12.97
C ILE A 66 2.27 6.65 11.48
N LEU A 67 3.42 7.18 11.09
CA LEU A 67 3.85 7.22 9.69
C LEU A 67 3.92 5.81 9.08
N THR A 68 4.52 4.86 9.82
CA THR A 68 4.57 3.46 9.39
C THR A 68 3.17 2.88 9.19
N LEU A 69 2.27 3.09 10.16
CA LEU A 69 0.90 2.61 10.08
C LEU A 69 0.14 3.20 8.88
N LEU A 70 0.30 4.51 8.62
CA LEU A 70 -0.31 5.18 7.47
C LEU A 70 0.18 4.56 6.16
N LEU A 71 1.49 4.29 6.02
CA LEU A 71 2.07 3.66 4.84
C LEU A 71 1.54 2.25 4.62
N VAL A 72 1.53 1.43 5.68
CA VAL A 72 1.04 0.04 5.65
C VAL A 72 -0.43 -0.02 5.25
N LEU A 73 -1.28 0.79 5.89
CA LEU A 73 -2.72 0.80 5.60
C LEU A 73 -3.03 1.32 4.19
N ASN A 74 -2.31 2.35 3.74
CA ASN A 74 -2.41 2.83 2.35
C ASN A 74 -2.10 1.71 1.35
N HIS A 75 -1.01 1.00 1.56
CA HIS A 75 -0.58 -0.08 0.67
C HIS A 75 -1.50 -1.30 0.75
N PHE A 76 -1.90 -1.70 1.96
CA PHE A 76 -2.84 -2.80 2.17
C PHE A 76 -4.17 -2.56 1.45
N THR A 77 -4.74 -1.36 1.58
CA THR A 77 -6.00 -0.99 0.90
C THR A 77 -5.89 -1.11 -0.61
N MET A 78 -4.80 -0.60 -1.17
CA MET A 78 -4.53 -0.68 -2.61
C MET A 78 -4.44 -2.15 -3.05
N VAL A 79 -3.65 -2.97 -2.37
CA VAL A 79 -3.45 -4.39 -2.72
C VAL A 79 -4.76 -5.16 -2.67
N VAL A 80 -5.54 -5.00 -1.60
CA VAL A 80 -6.83 -5.72 -1.43
C VAL A 80 -7.79 -5.39 -2.58
N ILE A 81 -8.01 -4.11 -2.86
CA ILE A 81 -8.99 -3.70 -3.89
C ILE A 81 -8.50 -4.08 -5.30
N MET A 82 -7.22 -3.81 -5.62
CA MET A 82 -6.63 -4.18 -6.90
C MET A 82 -6.75 -5.69 -7.15
N SER A 83 -6.41 -6.51 -6.15
CA SER A 83 -6.42 -7.97 -6.28
C SER A 83 -7.83 -8.58 -6.24
N ALA A 84 -8.81 -7.91 -5.61
CA ALA A 84 -10.21 -8.33 -5.63
C ALA A 84 -10.91 -8.02 -6.96
N THR A 85 -10.42 -7.04 -7.71
CA THR A 85 -11.06 -6.58 -8.96
C THR A 85 -11.15 -7.65 -10.04
N PRO A 86 -10.11 -8.48 -10.31
CA PRO A 86 -10.21 -9.57 -11.27
C PRO A 86 -11.31 -10.58 -10.93
N LEU A 87 -11.48 -10.91 -9.64
CA LEU A 87 -12.53 -11.80 -9.17
C LEU A 87 -13.91 -11.19 -9.44
N HIS A 88 -14.07 -9.91 -9.14
CA HIS A 88 -15.31 -9.20 -9.37
C HIS A 88 -15.67 -9.06 -10.85
N VAL A 89 -14.69 -8.80 -11.72
CA VAL A 89 -14.89 -8.73 -13.17
C VAL A 89 -15.41 -10.06 -13.71
N GLN A 90 -14.91 -11.18 -13.21
CA GLN A 90 -15.40 -12.51 -13.55
C GLN A 90 -16.84 -12.75 -13.03
N ASP A 91 -17.13 -12.35 -11.79
CA ASP A 91 -18.46 -12.51 -11.19
C ASP A 91 -19.56 -11.74 -11.95
N ILE A 92 -19.24 -10.60 -12.52
CA ILE A 92 -20.19 -9.82 -13.33
C ILE A 92 -20.25 -10.30 -14.81
N GLY A 93 -19.56 -11.39 -15.13
CA GLY A 93 -19.60 -12.02 -16.47
C GLY A 93 -18.77 -11.31 -17.53
N GLU A 94 -17.87 -10.45 -17.16
CA GLU A 94 -16.98 -9.71 -18.07
C GLU A 94 -15.72 -10.52 -18.42
N THR A 95 -14.99 -10.08 -19.42
CA THR A 95 -13.86 -10.83 -19.98
C THR A 95 -12.53 -10.57 -19.27
N VAL A 96 -11.57 -11.48 -19.43
CA VAL A 96 -10.20 -11.35 -18.88
C VAL A 96 -9.46 -10.16 -19.51
N GLU A 97 -9.76 -9.83 -20.76
CA GLU A 97 -9.18 -8.66 -21.44
C GLU A 97 -9.56 -7.37 -20.73
N LEU A 98 -10.80 -7.27 -20.22
CA LEU A 98 -11.22 -6.12 -19.41
C LEU A 98 -10.40 -6.00 -18.13
N VAL A 99 -10.03 -7.10 -17.48
CA VAL A 99 -9.13 -7.09 -16.31
C VAL A 99 -7.79 -6.45 -16.68
N GLY A 100 -7.19 -6.85 -17.79
CA GLY A 100 -5.93 -6.27 -18.29
C GLY A 100 -6.03 -4.76 -18.49
N VAL A 101 -7.12 -4.30 -19.10
CA VAL A 101 -7.38 -2.86 -19.31
C VAL A 101 -7.49 -2.13 -17.97
N ILE A 102 -8.27 -2.64 -17.02
CA ILE A 102 -8.48 -2.02 -15.70
C ILE A 102 -7.16 -1.92 -14.93
N ILE A 103 -6.36 -2.99 -14.92
CA ILE A 103 -5.04 -2.99 -14.26
C ILE A 103 -4.08 -2.00 -14.93
N SER A 104 -4.15 -1.85 -16.26
CA SER A 104 -3.34 -0.85 -16.97
C SER A 104 -3.69 0.58 -16.54
N TYR A 105 -4.98 0.90 -16.38
CA TYR A 105 -5.42 2.19 -15.83
C TYR A 105 -4.91 2.39 -14.39
N HIS A 106 -4.97 1.34 -13.56
CA HIS A 106 -4.43 1.39 -12.21
C HIS A 106 -2.92 1.70 -12.19
N THR A 107 -2.16 0.97 -13.00
CA THR A 107 -0.70 1.15 -13.13
C THR A 107 -0.36 2.55 -13.64
N LEU A 108 -1.14 3.07 -14.60
CA LEU A 108 -1.01 4.44 -15.07
C LEU A 108 -1.20 5.44 -13.91
N GLY A 109 -2.24 5.27 -13.09
CA GLY A 109 -2.47 6.08 -11.90
C GLY A 109 -1.32 6.02 -10.90
N MET A 110 -0.70 4.85 -10.73
CA MET A 110 0.44 4.66 -9.82
C MET A 110 1.70 5.41 -10.25
N PHE A 111 1.99 5.49 -11.56
CA PHE A 111 3.32 5.91 -12.02
C PHE A 111 3.34 7.19 -12.83
N LEU A 112 2.24 7.60 -13.45
CA LEU A 112 2.19 8.75 -14.37
C LEU A 112 2.72 10.04 -13.74
N LEU A 113 2.36 10.31 -12.49
CA LEU A 113 2.75 11.55 -11.80
C LEU A 113 3.97 11.38 -10.87
N SER A 114 4.46 10.15 -10.65
CA SER A 114 5.58 9.88 -9.74
C SER A 114 6.82 10.77 -9.96
N PRO A 115 7.26 11.03 -11.21
CA PRO A 115 8.48 11.82 -11.44
C PRO A 115 8.41 13.25 -10.92
N ILE A 116 7.21 13.83 -10.83
CA ILE A 116 7.01 15.21 -10.43
C ILE A 116 6.56 15.36 -8.98
N LEU A 117 5.93 14.31 -8.40
CA LEU A 117 5.35 14.37 -7.05
C LEU A 117 6.39 14.65 -5.97
N GLY A 118 7.61 14.10 -6.06
CA GLY A 118 8.67 14.34 -5.09
C GLY A 118 8.95 15.82 -4.87
N ASN A 119 9.13 16.57 -5.95
CA ASN A 119 9.39 18.01 -5.90
C ASN A 119 8.22 18.80 -5.28
N TYR A 120 6.98 18.38 -5.55
CA TYR A 120 5.80 19.00 -4.97
C TYR A 120 5.64 18.67 -3.49
N VAL A 121 5.94 17.46 -3.07
CA VAL A 121 5.94 17.05 -1.66
C VAL A 121 6.94 17.89 -0.86
N ASP A 122 8.14 18.11 -1.40
CA ASP A 122 9.15 18.97 -0.76
C ASP A 122 8.69 20.42 -0.65
N LYS A 123 7.98 20.95 -1.66
CA LYS A 123 7.50 22.34 -1.68
C LYS A 123 6.30 22.59 -0.78
N TYR A 124 5.31 21.68 -0.75
CA TYR A 124 4.01 21.90 -0.10
C TYR A 124 3.83 21.06 1.19
N GLY A 125 4.82 20.24 1.52
CA GLY A 125 4.85 19.39 2.71
C GLY A 125 4.09 18.08 2.55
N TYR A 126 4.63 17.03 3.13
CA TYR A 126 4.12 15.66 3.03
C TYR A 126 2.67 15.53 3.54
N LYS A 127 2.30 16.30 4.58
CA LYS A 127 1.00 16.19 5.22
C LYS A 127 -0.15 16.59 4.30
N ASN A 128 0.01 17.70 3.57
CA ASN A 128 -0.99 18.16 2.60
C ASN A 128 -1.17 17.16 1.46
N PHE A 129 -0.05 16.62 0.95
CA PHE A 129 -0.10 15.60 -0.09
C PHE A 129 -0.77 14.32 0.37
N THR A 130 -0.53 13.88 1.60
CA THR A 130 -1.21 12.71 2.17
C THR A 130 -2.71 12.97 2.36
N TYR A 131 -3.15 14.18 2.71
CA TYR A 131 -4.58 14.52 2.72
C TYR A 131 -5.21 14.40 1.33
N VAL A 132 -4.55 14.93 0.30
CA VAL A 132 -5.02 14.82 -1.09
C VAL A 132 -5.08 13.36 -1.52
N GLY A 133 -4.00 12.60 -1.33
CA GLY A 133 -3.93 11.19 -1.68
C GLY A 133 -5.00 10.35 -0.98
N THR A 134 -5.22 10.58 0.32
CA THR A 134 -6.26 9.88 1.09
C THR A 134 -7.67 10.24 0.63
N SER A 135 -7.90 11.50 0.23
CA SER A 135 -9.19 11.91 -0.33
C SER A 135 -9.45 11.25 -1.70
N ILE A 136 -8.43 11.16 -2.56
CA ILE A 136 -8.52 10.46 -3.84
C ILE A 136 -8.78 8.96 -3.61
N LEU A 137 -8.11 8.35 -2.64
CA LEU A 137 -8.30 6.94 -2.27
C LEU A 137 -9.74 6.69 -1.81
N PHE A 138 -10.31 7.57 -0.99
CA PHE A 138 -11.70 7.48 -0.58
C PHE A 138 -12.67 7.62 -1.76
N ILE A 139 -12.44 8.58 -2.66
CA ILE A 139 -13.26 8.78 -3.87
C ILE A 139 -13.18 7.57 -4.79
N SER A 140 -12.01 6.96 -4.93
CA SER A 140 -11.82 5.69 -5.66
C SER A 140 -12.75 4.60 -5.12
N CYS A 141 -12.69 4.37 -3.81
CA CYS A 141 -13.54 3.38 -3.15
C CYS A 141 -15.03 3.72 -3.30
N LEU A 142 -15.41 4.98 -3.12
CA LEU A 142 -16.78 5.43 -3.28
C LEU A 142 -17.30 5.21 -4.71
N THR A 143 -16.48 5.49 -5.73
CA THR A 143 -16.82 5.27 -7.14
C THR A 143 -17.16 3.80 -7.40
N THR A 144 -16.30 2.88 -6.96
CA THR A 144 -16.49 1.44 -7.18
C THR A 144 -17.55 0.83 -6.25
N PHE A 145 -17.84 1.46 -5.11
CA PHE A 145 -18.94 1.07 -4.23
C PHE A 145 -20.32 1.39 -4.82
N ILE A 146 -20.49 2.60 -5.37
CA ILE A 146 -21.75 3.05 -5.97
C ILE A 146 -22.05 2.24 -7.24
N ASN A 147 -21.05 2.10 -8.10
CA ASN A 147 -21.16 1.37 -9.35
C ASN A 147 -19.89 0.54 -9.58
N SER A 148 -20.05 -0.76 -9.70
CA SER A 148 -18.95 -1.69 -9.95
C SER A 148 -18.95 -2.27 -11.39
N GLY A 149 -19.59 -1.59 -12.34
CA GLY A 149 -19.52 -1.92 -13.75
C GLY A 149 -18.20 -1.49 -14.41
N PRO A 150 -17.98 -1.90 -15.69
CA PRO A 150 -16.68 -1.75 -16.36
C PRO A 150 -16.09 -0.33 -16.36
N LEU A 151 -16.92 0.68 -16.61
CA LEU A 151 -16.45 2.08 -16.64
C LEU A 151 -16.05 2.57 -15.23
N ALA A 152 -16.88 2.26 -14.24
CA ALA A 152 -16.60 2.66 -12.85
C ALA A 152 -15.36 1.96 -12.30
N LEU A 153 -15.10 0.70 -12.68
CA LEU A 153 -13.87 -0.02 -12.32
C LEU A 153 -12.63 0.62 -12.95
N LYS A 154 -12.67 1.03 -14.22
CA LYS A 154 -11.55 1.73 -14.88
C LYS A 154 -11.22 3.04 -14.16
N ILE A 155 -12.23 3.87 -13.90
CA ILE A 155 -12.07 5.16 -13.20
C ILE A 155 -11.64 4.93 -11.76
N GLY A 156 -12.31 4.04 -11.04
CA GLY A 156 -12.02 3.76 -9.64
C GLY A 156 -10.61 3.23 -9.43
N LEU A 157 -10.16 2.28 -10.24
CA LEU A 157 -8.81 1.74 -10.13
C LEU A 157 -7.72 2.72 -10.58
N TYR A 158 -7.99 3.56 -11.57
CA TYR A 158 -7.10 4.68 -11.88
C TYR A 158 -6.92 5.60 -10.67
N LEU A 159 -8.03 6.01 -10.04
CA LEU A 159 -8.01 6.83 -8.83
C LEU A 159 -7.36 6.10 -7.64
N LEU A 160 -7.55 4.77 -7.52
CA LEU A 160 -6.90 3.95 -6.50
C LEU A 160 -5.37 4.04 -6.62
N GLY A 161 -4.86 3.85 -7.83
CA GLY A 161 -3.43 3.97 -8.12
C GLY A 161 -2.90 5.38 -7.86
N LEU A 162 -3.63 6.40 -8.28
CA LEU A 162 -3.27 7.79 -8.09
C LEU A 162 -3.25 8.17 -6.60
N GLY A 163 -4.28 7.86 -5.84
CA GLY A 163 -4.37 8.15 -4.41
C GLY A 163 -3.29 7.40 -3.62
N TRP A 164 -3.05 6.14 -3.97
CA TRP A 164 -1.97 5.36 -3.39
C TRP A 164 -0.60 6.02 -3.65
N ASN A 165 -0.33 6.47 -4.87
CA ASN A 165 0.94 7.09 -5.24
C ASN A 165 1.19 8.40 -4.48
N PHE A 166 0.19 9.29 -4.39
CA PHE A 166 0.29 10.51 -3.60
C PHE A 166 0.65 10.23 -2.14
N ASN A 167 -0.04 9.28 -1.52
CA ASN A 167 0.23 8.88 -0.14
C ASN A 167 1.60 8.23 -0.01
N TYR A 168 1.95 7.30 -0.92
CA TYR A 168 3.19 6.54 -0.86
C TYR A 168 4.41 7.47 -0.94
N VAL A 169 4.44 8.37 -1.93
CA VAL A 169 5.56 9.31 -2.11
C VAL A 169 5.67 10.25 -0.92
N ALA A 170 4.55 10.81 -0.45
CA ALA A 170 4.55 11.76 0.66
C ALA A 170 4.97 11.12 1.99
N ILE A 171 4.40 9.95 2.33
CA ILE A 171 4.70 9.28 3.59
C ILE A 171 6.12 8.70 3.57
N SER A 172 6.57 8.14 2.44
CA SER A 172 7.94 7.60 2.30
C SER A 172 8.99 8.72 2.43
N ALA A 173 8.73 9.91 1.85
CA ALA A 173 9.59 11.08 2.04
C ALA A 173 9.65 11.50 3.51
N ALA A 174 8.50 11.54 4.21
CA ALA A 174 8.44 11.84 5.63
C ALA A 174 9.20 10.80 6.48
N ILE A 175 9.04 9.51 6.21
CA ILE A 175 9.75 8.41 6.89
C ILE A 175 11.25 8.54 6.65
N SER A 176 11.69 8.87 5.43
CA SER A 176 13.11 9.06 5.10
C SER A 176 13.72 10.22 5.88
N LYS A 177 13.08 11.39 5.84
CA LYS A 177 13.52 12.56 6.63
C LYS A 177 13.55 12.25 8.13
N PHE A 178 12.53 11.56 8.64
CA PHE A 178 12.47 11.11 10.03
C PHE A 178 13.62 10.17 10.39
N SER A 179 13.90 9.18 9.53
CA SER A 179 15.00 8.21 9.73
C SER A 179 16.35 8.90 9.83
N ILE A 180 16.60 9.90 8.99
CA ILE A 180 17.84 10.69 8.99
C ILE A 180 17.91 11.54 10.27
N LYS A 181 16.85 12.28 10.62
CA LYS A 181 16.82 13.19 11.78
C LYS A 181 17.06 12.47 13.10
N PHE A 182 16.41 11.31 13.27
CA PHE A 182 16.46 10.55 14.52
C PHE A 182 17.42 9.36 14.46
N LYS A 183 18.19 9.19 13.37
CA LYS A 183 19.15 8.11 13.16
C LYS A 183 18.57 6.73 13.47
N THR A 184 17.33 6.49 12.98
CA THR A 184 16.57 5.25 13.21
C THR A 184 16.41 4.48 11.91
N PRO A 185 16.36 3.13 11.91
CA PRO A 185 16.11 2.33 10.72
C PRO A 185 14.60 2.26 10.37
N LEU A 186 13.90 3.42 10.43
CA LEU A 186 12.45 3.47 10.23
C LEU A 186 12.04 3.06 8.81
N ASN A 187 12.84 3.41 7.80
CA ASN A 187 12.60 3.02 6.41
C ASN A 187 12.51 1.50 6.28
N ILE A 188 13.55 0.77 6.73
CA ILE A 188 13.61 -0.69 6.63
C ILE A 188 12.46 -1.34 7.40
N ARG A 189 12.17 -0.83 8.60
CA ARG A 189 11.07 -1.33 9.42
C ARG A 189 9.71 -1.10 8.74
N SER A 190 9.48 0.08 8.17
CA SER A 190 8.23 0.41 7.48
C SER A 190 8.03 -0.44 6.25
N ASP A 191 9.06 -0.64 5.44
CA ASP A 191 9.01 -1.49 4.26
C ASP A 191 8.71 -2.95 4.63
N SER A 192 9.34 -3.46 5.69
CA SER A 192 9.05 -4.82 6.19
C SER A 192 7.57 -4.99 6.58
N TYR A 193 6.98 -4.00 7.26
CA TYR A 193 5.55 -4.05 7.59
C TYR A 193 4.64 -3.89 6.36
N VAL A 194 5.03 -3.11 5.36
CA VAL A 194 4.31 -3.01 4.08
C VAL A 194 4.28 -4.36 3.38
N PHE A 195 5.42 -5.06 3.30
CA PHE A 195 5.48 -6.40 2.70
C PHE A 195 4.66 -7.42 3.49
N LEU A 196 4.70 -7.39 4.83
CA LEU A 196 3.88 -8.26 5.66
C LEU A 196 2.38 -7.98 5.46
N GLY A 197 1.98 -6.71 5.37
CA GLY A 197 0.62 -6.30 5.06
C GLY A 197 0.17 -6.80 3.69
N SER A 198 1.02 -6.69 2.66
CA SER A 198 0.76 -7.21 1.31
C SER A 198 0.60 -8.72 1.30
N PHE A 199 1.48 -9.43 1.99
CA PHE A 199 1.39 -10.89 2.13
C PHE A 199 0.08 -11.30 2.78
N THR A 200 -0.31 -10.63 3.87
CA THR A 200 -1.57 -10.88 4.56
C THR A 200 -2.77 -10.59 3.65
N ALA A 201 -2.74 -9.48 2.90
CA ALA A 201 -3.79 -9.13 1.97
C ALA A 201 -4.01 -10.20 0.91
N HIS A 202 -2.94 -10.69 0.28
CA HIS A 202 -3.05 -11.72 -0.76
C HIS A 202 -3.47 -13.09 -0.21
N THR A 203 -2.95 -13.49 0.95
CA THR A 203 -3.28 -14.80 1.52
C THR A 203 -4.71 -14.88 2.05
N THR A 204 -5.27 -13.77 2.52
CA THR A 204 -6.64 -13.72 3.04
C THR A 204 -7.68 -13.31 2.01
N LEU A 205 -7.25 -12.86 0.82
CA LEU A 205 -8.13 -12.28 -0.20
C LEU A 205 -9.29 -13.20 -0.59
N GLY A 206 -9.00 -14.45 -0.92
CA GLY A 206 -10.03 -15.40 -1.37
C GLY A 206 -11.12 -15.60 -0.34
N LEU A 207 -10.75 -15.81 0.92
CA LEU A 207 -11.71 -15.97 2.02
C LEU A 207 -12.49 -14.68 2.27
N SER A 208 -11.78 -13.53 2.30
CA SER A 208 -12.41 -12.23 2.52
C SER A 208 -13.41 -11.91 1.40
N TYR A 209 -13.05 -12.21 0.15
CA TYR A 209 -13.94 -12.02 -0.99
C TYR A 209 -15.19 -12.89 -0.92
N LEU A 210 -15.04 -14.17 -0.52
CA LEU A 210 -16.18 -15.10 -0.34
C LEU A 210 -17.13 -14.64 0.78
N VAL A 211 -16.62 -14.05 1.86
CA VAL A 211 -17.44 -13.67 3.02
C VAL A 211 -18.15 -12.33 2.82
N ILE A 212 -17.45 -11.31 2.32
CA ILE A 212 -18.00 -9.94 2.24
C ILE A 212 -18.15 -9.40 0.82
N GLY A 213 -17.65 -10.13 -0.19
CA GLY A 213 -17.69 -9.74 -1.59
C GLY A 213 -16.90 -8.49 -1.93
N TYR A 214 -16.94 -8.09 -3.20
CA TYR A 214 -16.21 -6.91 -3.67
C TYR A 214 -16.63 -5.61 -2.94
N ARG A 215 -17.94 -5.37 -2.83
CA ARG A 215 -18.46 -4.17 -2.15
C ARG A 215 -18.07 -4.10 -0.67
N GLY A 216 -18.01 -5.26 0.01
CA GLY A 216 -17.54 -5.33 1.38
C GLY A 216 -16.06 -4.92 1.50
N LEU A 217 -15.20 -5.43 0.62
CA LEU A 217 -13.78 -5.07 0.60
C LEU A 217 -13.57 -3.58 0.30
N VAL A 218 -14.32 -3.03 -0.63
CA VAL A 218 -14.29 -1.59 -0.96
C VAL A 218 -14.78 -0.74 0.23
N SER A 219 -15.81 -1.20 0.96
CA SER A 219 -16.27 -0.53 2.19
C SER A 219 -15.19 -0.50 3.27
N VAL A 220 -14.43 -1.59 3.43
CA VAL A 220 -13.25 -1.61 4.31
C VAL A 220 -12.23 -0.57 3.86
N GLY A 221 -11.96 -0.46 2.55
CA GLY A 221 -11.09 0.58 1.98
C GLY A 221 -11.56 2.00 2.30
N MET A 222 -12.87 2.27 2.25
CA MET A 222 -13.44 3.56 2.67
C MET A 222 -13.20 3.84 4.16
N LEU A 223 -13.45 2.86 5.03
CA LEU A 223 -13.20 2.99 6.46
C LEU A 223 -11.72 3.23 6.78
N VAL A 224 -10.83 2.52 6.11
CA VAL A 224 -9.39 2.75 6.23
C VAL A 224 -9.01 4.15 5.77
N SER A 225 -9.57 4.65 4.66
CA SER A 225 -9.31 6.01 4.19
C SER A 225 -9.76 7.07 5.20
N ILE A 226 -10.92 6.89 5.83
CA ILE A 226 -11.40 7.76 6.92
C ILE A 226 -10.44 7.69 8.12
N TYR A 227 -10.01 6.50 8.49
CA TYR A 227 -9.06 6.30 9.58
C TYR A 227 -7.71 6.98 9.31
N LEU A 228 -7.18 6.87 8.09
CA LEU A 228 -5.96 7.56 7.65
C LEU A 228 -6.13 9.08 7.79
N PHE A 229 -7.25 9.62 7.31
CA PHE A 229 -7.54 11.05 7.38
C PHE A 229 -7.58 11.57 8.83
N LEU A 230 -8.17 10.81 9.74
CA LEU A 230 -8.26 11.18 11.17
C LEU A 230 -6.89 11.11 11.86
N ASN A 231 -6.06 10.12 11.53
CA ASN A 231 -4.74 9.98 12.15
C ASN A 231 -3.71 11.00 11.63
N LEU A 232 -3.87 11.50 10.39
CA LEU A 232 -3.08 12.61 9.88
C LEU A 232 -3.21 13.89 10.73
N LYS A 233 -4.38 14.11 11.36
CA LYS A 233 -4.59 15.24 12.28
C LYS A 233 -3.75 15.13 13.56
N LYS A 234 -3.46 13.89 14.00
CA LYS A 234 -2.70 13.61 15.24
C LYS A 234 -1.20 13.81 15.06
N LEU A 235 -0.69 13.71 13.83
CA LEU A 235 0.70 14.03 13.56
C LEU A 235 0.90 15.51 13.89
N LYS A 236 1.63 15.79 14.96
CA LYS A 236 2.16 17.13 15.22
C LYS A 236 2.93 17.57 13.97
N LYS A 237 2.98 18.87 13.70
CA LYS A 237 3.87 19.39 12.66
C LYS A 237 5.27 18.91 13.03
N LEU A 238 5.68 17.79 12.45
CA LEU A 238 7.07 17.37 12.53
C LEU A 238 7.82 18.49 11.83
N ASP A 239 8.62 19.28 12.59
CA ASP A 239 9.61 20.19 12.03
C ASP A 239 10.66 19.35 11.30
N ILE A 240 10.23 18.76 10.17
CA ILE A 240 11.06 17.96 9.27
C ILE A 240 11.38 18.83 8.02
N ASP A 241 10.99 20.11 8.07
CA ASP A 241 11.33 21.10 7.04
C ASP A 241 12.78 21.53 7.15
#